data_e8b8954d1903d3155782621e7fbe65bd
#
_entry.id   e8b8954d1903d3155782621e7fbe65bd
#
_cell.length_a   1.000
_cell.length_b   1.000
_cell.length_c   1.000
_cell.angle_alpha   90.00
_cell.angle_beta   90.00
_cell.angle_gamma   90.00
#
_symmetry.space_group_name_H-M   'P 1'
#
loop_
_entity.id
_entity.type
_entity.pdbx_description
1 polymer ?
#
loop_
_entity_poly.entity_id
_entity_poly.type
_entity_poly.pdbx_seq_one_letter_code
_entity_poly.pdbx_strand_id
1 'polypeptide(L)'
;MTHYYVLEDHPQQQQRLQQIIGACQLFDQPAPLLAALQADRQPKVILIDLALHHVVHAGLNVAQAIRSFDSLSPIIIVSTHTELLAMSYQYQIGALDFVDKSLCETKFKQRIRSAIRVANRHLALQTQKTPEIVTLPSSHQREIVDVNDMIYIASNVMASHRATIYCEQRQIDLRATMKTLADLSDKLIQIHAAYVINRDKICHLDRRNHTVILDTCVALYPIQSGILSSFKRY
;
A
#
# COMPACT_ATOMS: atom_id res chain seq x y z
N MET A 1 4.16 -5.78 -15.72
CA MET A 1 4.22 -4.50 -16.46
C MET A 1 3.07 -3.64 -15.96
N THR A 2 3.26 -2.36 -15.66
CA THR A 2 2.17 -1.49 -15.17
C THR A 2 1.30 -1.03 -16.33
N HIS A 3 -0.01 -1.17 -16.20
CA HIS A 3 -0.99 -0.64 -17.16
C HIS A 3 -1.44 0.76 -16.76
N TYR A 4 -1.71 1.62 -17.74
CA TYR A 4 -2.18 2.98 -17.52
C TYR A 4 -3.54 3.17 -18.17
N TYR A 5 -4.47 3.72 -17.39
CA TYR A 5 -5.85 3.98 -17.80
C TYR A 5 -6.14 5.47 -17.65
N VAL A 6 -6.73 6.08 -18.64
CA VAL A 6 -7.07 7.51 -18.64
C VAL A 6 -8.55 7.67 -18.95
N LEU A 7 -9.29 8.33 -18.05
CA LEU A 7 -10.66 8.75 -18.26
C LEU A 7 -10.68 10.25 -18.48
N GLU A 8 -10.99 10.64 -19.70
CA GLU A 8 -10.97 12.02 -20.17
C GLU A 8 -11.87 12.13 -21.41
N ASP A 9 -12.87 12.99 -21.42
CA ASP A 9 -13.81 13.12 -22.53
C ASP A 9 -13.32 14.05 -23.65
N HIS A 10 -12.32 14.90 -23.36
CA HIS A 10 -11.82 15.86 -24.33
C HIS A 10 -10.65 15.28 -25.14
N PRO A 11 -10.78 15.08 -26.48
CA PRO A 11 -9.76 14.41 -27.30
C PRO A 11 -8.38 15.03 -27.25
N GLN A 12 -8.29 16.37 -27.19
CA GLN A 12 -7.02 17.06 -27.10
C GLN A 12 -6.31 16.78 -25.76
N GLN A 13 -7.05 16.68 -24.67
CA GLN A 13 -6.49 16.34 -23.36
C GLN A 13 -6.09 14.88 -23.30
N GLN A 14 -6.85 13.96 -23.90
CA GLN A 14 -6.46 12.56 -24.06
C GLN A 14 -5.11 12.47 -24.78
N GLN A 15 -4.97 13.13 -25.94
CA GLN A 15 -3.74 13.14 -26.70
C GLN A 15 -2.57 13.76 -25.92
N ARG A 16 -2.82 14.85 -25.18
CA ARG A 16 -1.84 15.50 -24.32
C ARG A 16 -1.31 14.54 -23.24
N LEU A 17 -2.20 13.80 -22.57
CA LEU A 17 -1.84 12.82 -21.56
C LEU A 17 -1.10 11.64 -22.20
N GLN A 18 -1.56 11.11 -23.32
CA GLN A 18 -0.92 10.02 -24.03
C GLN A 18 0.53 10.34 -24.45
N GLN A 19 0.79 11.57 -24.91
CA GLN A 19 2.15 12.02 -25.24
C GLN A 19 3.09 12.05 -24.03
N ILE A 20 2.56 12.23 -22.83
CA ILE A 20 3.37 12.28 -21.60
C ILE A 20 3.58 10.89 -21.01
N ILE A 21 2.53 10.06 -21.03
CA ILE A 21 2.48 8.73 -20.39
C ILE A 21 3.10 7.66 -21.32
N GLY A 22 2.84 7.77 -22.60
CA GLY A 22 3.19 6.75 -23.61
C GLY A 22 2.06 5.74 -23.79
N ALA A 23 2.36 4.45 -23.65
CA ALA A 23 1.36 3.39 -23.80
C ALA A 23 0.31 3.45 -22.68
N CYS A 24 -0.91 3.84 -23.01
CA CYS A 24 -2.06 3.89 -22.10
C CYS A 24 -3.37 3.59 -22.86
N GLN A 25 -4.38 3.14 -22.13
CA GLN A 25 -5.74 2.98 -22.64
C GLN A 25 -6.54 4.25 -22.32
N LEU A 26 -7.16 4.81 -23.35
CA LEU A 26 -7.94 6.04 -23.26
C LEU A 26 -9.43 5.73 -23.29
N PHE A 27 -10.18 6.35 -22.41
CA PHE A 27 -11.62 6.22 -22.30
C PHE A 27 -12.25 7.60 -22.22
N ASP A 28 -13.34 7.80 -22.94
CA ASP A 28 -14.21 8.99 -22.90
C ASP A 28 -15.49 8.74 -22.08
N GLN A 29 -15.76 7.48 -21.74
CA GLN A 29 -16.95 7.04 -21.00
C GLN A 29 -16.57 6.24 -19.76
N PRO A 30 -17.30 6.41 -18.63
CA PRO A 30 -17.07 5.65 -17.40
C PRO A 30 -17.28 4.13 -17.55
N ALA A 31 -18.34 3.69 -18.23
CA ALA A 31 -18.70 2.28 -18.27
C ALA A 31 -17.65 1.39 -18.94
N PRO A 32 -17.08 1.73 -20.12
CA PRO A 32 -15.98 0.98 -20.72
C PRO A 32 -14.72 0.94 -19.85
N LEU A 33 -14.38 2.06 -19.17
CA LEU A 33 -13.26 2.09 -18.25
C LEU A 33 -13.46 1.11 -17.08
N LEU A 34 -14.61 1.16 -16.40
CA LEU A 34 -14.91 0.27 -15.28
C LEU A 34 -14.86 -1.20 -15.68
N ALA A 35 -15.40 -1.56 -16.84
CA ALA A 35 -15.33 -2.92 -17.38
C ALA A 35 -13.89 -3.36 -17.65
N ALA A 36 -13.05 -2.49 -18.25
CA ALA A 36 -11.65 -2.77 -18.51
C ALA A 36 -10.84 -2.95 -17.21
N LEU A 37 -11.09 -2.09 -16.21
CA LEU A 37 -10.42 -2.17 -14.91
C LEU A 37 -10.77 -3.45 -14.13
N GLN A 38 -12.03 -3.89 -14.18
CA GLN A 38 -12.47 -5.13 -13.53
C GLN A 38 -11.87 -6.38 -14.19
N ALA A 39 -11.69 -6.36 -15.51
CA ALA A 39 -11.08 -7.45 -16.26
C ALA A 39 -9.57 -7.55 -16.07
N ASP A 40 -8.88 -6.43 -15.80
CA ASP A 40 -7.43 -6.38 -15.69
C ASP A 40 -6.95 -6.76 -14.29
N ARG A 41 -6.07 -7.77 -14.21
CA ARG A 41 -5.42 -8.25 -12.98
C ARG A 41 -4.00 -7.70 -12.78
N GLN A 42 -3.49 -6.94 -13.73
CA GLN A 42 -2.14 -6.38 -13.66
C GLN A 42 -2.10 -5.13 -12.77
N PRO A 43 -0.93 -4.80 -12.21
CA PRO A 43 -0.72 -3.52 -11.55
C PRO A 43 -1.08 -2.37 -12.49
N LYS A 44 -1.89 -1.43 -12.02
CA LYS A 44 -2.41 -0.35 -12.86
C LYS A 44 -2.40 1.00 -12.17
N VAL A 45 -2.26 2.06 -12.96
CA VAL A 45 -2.41 3.46 -12.54
C VAL A 45 -3.55 4.09 -13.34
N ILE A 46 -4.44 4.78 -12.65
CA ILE A 46 -5.65 5.33 -13.22
C ILE A 46 -5.60 6.86 -13.13
N LEU A 47 -5.73 7.54 -14.27
CA LEU A 47 -5.84 8.99 -14.34
C LEU A 47 -7.29 9.35 -14.65
N ILE A 48 -7.90 10.26 -13.89
CA ILE A 48 -9.33 10.58 -14.00
C ILE A 48 -9.51 12.08 -14.03
N ASP A 49 -10.23 12.59 -15.05
CA ASP A 49 -10.82 13.93 -14.98
C ASP A 49 -12.07 13.90 -14.10
N LEU A 50 -12.23 14.96 -13.29
CA LEU A 50 -13.39 15.12 -12.42
C LEU A 50 -14.65 15.55 -13.19
N ALA A 51 -14.50 16.36 -14.23
CA ALA A 51 -15.60 16.85 -15.05
C ALA A 51 -15.64 16.10 -16.39
N LEU A 52 -16.69 15.32 -16.60
CA LEU A 52 -16.89 14.56 -17.84
C LEU A 52 -18.21 14.96 -18.45
N HIS A 53 -18.20 15.24 -19.76
CA HIS A 53 -19.41 15.65 -20.51
C HIS A 53 -20.20 16.76 -19.82
N HIS A 54 -19.50 17.77 -19.27
CA HIS A 54 -20.07 18.90 -18.51
C HIS A 54 -20.70 18.53 -17.17
N VAL A 55 -20.53 17.29 -16.67
CA VAL A 55 -20.98 16.87 -15.34
C VAL A 55 -19.81 16.95 -14.36
N VAL A 56 -19.82 17.98 -13.51
CA VAL A 56 -18.68 18.38 -12.65
C VAL A 56 -18.24 17.31 -11.65
N HIS A 57 -19.11 16.41 -11.22
CA HIS A 57 -18.77 15.37 -10.24
C HIS A 57 -18.68 13.97 -10.83
N ALA A 58 -18.78 13.82 -12.14
CA ALA A 58 -18.81 12.51 -12.78
C ALA A 58 -17.56 11.68 -12.46
N GLY A 59 -16.38 12.29 -12.51
CA GLY A 59 -15.12 11.62 -12.20
C GLY A 59 -14.99 11.19 -10.74
N LEU A 60 -15.55 11.93 -9.77
CA LEU A 60 -15.59 11.53 -8.37
C LEU A 60 -16.43 10.25 -8.17
N ASN A 61 -17.60 10.20 -8.81
CA ASN A 61 -18.48 9.02 -8.75
C ASN A 61 -17.78 7.79 -9.38
N VAL A 62 -17.05 7.97 -10.48
CA VAL A 62 -16.27 6.90 -11.11
C VAL A 62 -15.15 6.43 -10.18
N ALA A 63 -14.42 7.35 -9.57
CA ALA A 63 -13.36 7.01 -8.64
C ALA A 63 -13.90 6.23 -7.42
N GLN A 64 -15.07 6.62 -6.90
CA GLN A 64 -15.75 5.89 -5.82
C GLN A 64 -16.19 4.50 -6.28
N ALA A 65 -16.75 4.36 -7.49
CA ALA A 65 -17.09 3.06 -8.07
C ALA A 65 -15.86 2.17 -8.23
N ILE A 66 -14.71 2.72 -8.66
CA ILE A 66 -13.45 1.97 -8.71
C ILE A 66 -13.07 1.46 -7.30
N ARG A 67 -13.16 2.29 -6.27
CA ARG A 67 -12.81 1.90 -4.90
C ARG A 67 -13.69 0.80 -4.33
N SER A 68 -14.89 0.58 -4.84
CA SER A 68 -15.74 -0.53 -4.42
C SER A 68 -15.19 -1.91 -4.79
N PHE A 69 -14.32 -2.02 -5.82
CA PHE A 69 -13.71 -3.28 -6.26
C PHE A 69 -12.17 -3.25 -6.35
N ASP A 70 -11.55 -2.06 -6.33
CA ASP A 70 -10.11 -1.89 -6.37
C ASP A 70 -9.70 -0.79 -5.38
N SER A 71 -9.32 -1.21 -4.17
CA SER A 71 -8.88 -0.32 -3.09
C SER A 71 -7.42 0.11 -3.21
N LEU A 72 -6.61 -0.57 -4.02
CA LEU A 72 -5.15 -0.48 -4.00
C LEU A 72 -4.55 0.31 -5.16
N SER A 73 -5.15 0.25 -6.36
CA SER A 73 -4.57 0.93 -7.53
C SER A 73 -4.50 2.44 -7.34
N PRO A 74 -3.34 3.07 -7.61
CA PRO A 74 -3.20 4.51 -7.53
C PRO A 74 -4.15 5.23 -8.48
N ILE A 75 -4.91 6.20 -7.95
CA ILE A 75 -5.74 7.12 -8.72
C ILE A 75 -5.07 8.50 -8.68
N ILE A 76 -4.83 9.08 -9.86
CA ILE A 76 -4.36 10.44 -10.05
C ILE A 76 -5.51 11.25 -10.65
N ILE A 77 -5.91 12.30 -9.95
CA ILE A 77 -6.91 13.24 -10.48
C ILE A 77 -6.20 14.25 -11.40
N VAL A 78 -6.76 14.46 -12.58
CA VAL A 78 -6.25 15.45 -13.55
C VAL A 78 -7.42 16.35 -13.97
N SER A 79 -7.52 17.55 -13.42
CA SER A 79 -8.70 18.41 -13.65
C SER A 79 -8.35 19.89 -13.61
N THR A 80 -9.22 20.73 -14.20
CA THR A 80 -9.21 22.18 -14.01
C THR A 80 -9.96 22.60 -12.75
N HIS A 81 -10.78 21.73 -12.17
CA HIS A 81 -11.65 21.98 -11.03
C HIS A 81 -10.93 21.75 -9.71
N THR A 82 -10.00 22.64 -9.36
CA THR A 82 -9.20 22.55 -8.13
C THR A 82 -10.05 22.69 -6.86
N GLU A 83 -11.20 23.34 -6.94
CA GLU A 83 -12.20 23.49 -5.87
C GLU A 83 -12.79 22.14 -5.43
N LEU A 84 -12.79 21.15 -6.33
CA LEU A 84 -13.28 19.80 -6.02
C LEU A 84 -12.28 18.93 -5.24
N LEU A 85 -11.06 19.42 -5.02
CA LEU A 85 -10.04 18.69 -4.27
C LEU A 85 -10.54 18.32 -2.85
N ALA A 86 -11.20 19.26 -2.17
CA ALA A 86 -11.76 19.01 -0.84
C ALA A 86 -12.84 17.91 -0.87
N MET A 87 -13.63 17.84 -1.94
CA MET A 87 -14.65 16.79 -2.10
C MET A 87 -14.05 15.40 -2.32
N SER A 88 -12.89 15.31 -2.92
CA SER A 88 -12.22 14.01 -3.12
C SER A 88 -11.96 13.27 -1.78
N TYR A 89 -11.74 14.01 -0.70
CA TYR A 89 -11.64 13.45 0.66
C TYR A 89 -12.98 12.98 1.19
N GLN A 90 -14.08 13.73 0.95
CA GLN A 90 -15.42 13.32 1.37
C GLN A 90 -15.90 12.06 0.66
N TYR A 91 -15.53 11.87 -0.61
CA TYR A 91 -15.82 10.68 -1.38
C TYR A 91 -14.92 9.48 -1.02
N GLN A 92 -13.95 9.65 -0.12
CA GLN A 92 -13.03 8.60 0.35
C GLN A 92 -12.33 7.85 -0.78
N ILE A 93 -12.06 8.53 -1.90
CA ILE A 93 -11.45 7.90 -3.09
C ILE A 93 -9.95 7.64 -2.93
N GLY A 94 -9.31 8.22 -1.91
CA GLY A 94 -7.88 8.01 -1.66
C GLY A 94 -7.03 8.32 -2.90
N ALA A 95 -7.27 9.49 -3.55
CA ALA A 95 -6.45 9.89 -4.68
C ALA A 95 -5.00 10.06 -4.25
N LEU A 96 -4.07 9.48 -5.02
CA LEU A 96 -2.64 9.57 -4.74
C LEU A 96 -2.11 10.98 -5.00
N ASP A 97 -2.60 11.65 -6.04
CA ASP A 97 -2.16 12.98 -6.42
C ASP A 97 -3.28 13.72 -7.18
N PHE A 98 -3.14 15.04 -7.23
CA PHE A 98 -3.98 15.96 -8.02
C PHE A 98 -3.10 16.82 -8.92
N VAL A 99 -3.40 16.83 -10.23
CA VAL A 99 -2.69 17.62 -11.22
C VAL A 99 -3.64 18.59 -11.90
N ASP A 100 -3.36 19.88 -11.76
CA ASP A 100 -4.14 20.95 -12.38
C ASP A 100 -3.83 21.04 -13.88
N LYS A 101 -4.87 20.91 -14.72
CA LYS A 101 -4.77 21.03 -16.18
C LYS A 101 -4.44 22.46 -16.66
N SER A 102 -4.69 23.49 -15.84
CA SER A 102 -4.44 24.89 -16.16
C SER A 102 -2.96 25.28 -16.12
N LEU A 103 -2.11 24.41 -15.57
CA LEU A 103 -0.67 24.62 -15.55
C LEU A 103 -0.10 24.79 -16.97
N CYS A 104 0.92 25.64 -17.10
CA CYS A 104 1.65 25.75 -18.36
C CYS A 104 2.26 24.38 -18.73
N GLU A 105 2.44 24.13 -20.03
CA GLU A 105 2.76 22.81 -20.59
C GLU A 105 3.98 22.15 -19.93
N THR A 106 5.03 22.91 -19.67
CA THR A 106 6.25 22.40 -19.03
C THR A 106 5.96 21.91 -17.61
N LYS A 107 5.24 22.70 -16.80
CA LYS A 107 4.87 22.33 -15.43
C LYS A 107 3.88 21.17 -15.41
N PHE A 108 2.91 21.16 -16.32
CA PHE A 108 1.95 20.07 -16.43
C PHE A 108 2.65 18.74 -16.72
N LYS A 109 3.53 18.68 -17.74
CA LYS A 109 4.33 17.50 -18.06
C LYS A 109 5.16 17.01 -16.86
N GLN A 110 5.80 17.96 -16.17
CA GLN A 110 6.60 17.63 -14.98
C GLN A 110 5.74 17.04 -13.86
N ARG A 111 4.55 17.63 -13.60
CA ARG A 111 3.62 17.14 -12.56
C ARG A 111 3.09 15.74 -12.89
N ILE A 112 2.60 15.51 -14.12
CA ILE A 112 2.13 14.17 -14.54
C ILE A 112 3.25 13.12 -14.39
N ARG A 113 4.47 13.40 -14.87
CA ARG A 113 5.59 12.46 -14.73
C ARG A 113 5.96 12.20 -13.28
N SER A 114 5.89 13.23 -12.42
CA SER A 114 6.12 13.08 -10.99
C SER A 114 5.06 12.20 -10.33
N ALA A 115 3.78 12.45 -10.61
CA ALA A 115 2.66 11.67 -10.09
C ALA A 115 2.75 10.18 -10.51
N ILE A 116 3.06 9.91 -11.78
CA ILE A 116 3.28 8.56 -12.31
C ILE A 116 4.47 7.86 -11.62
N ARG A 117 5.57 8.59 -11.37
CA ARG A 117 6.72 8.03 -10.66
C ARG A 117 6.35 7.61 -9.25
N VAL A 118 5.60 8.44 -8.53
CA VAL A 118 5.09 8.13 -7.18
C VAL A 118 4.15 6.93 -7.24
N ALA A 119 3.22 6.89 -8.22
CA ALA A 119 2.29 5.78 -8.41
C ALA A 119 3.01 4.45 -8.67
N ASN A 120 4.01 4.44 -9.57
CA ASN A 120 4.80 3.25 -9.85
C ASN A 120 5.61 2.78 -8.64
N ARG A 121 6.16 3.72 -7.85
CA ARG A 121 6.83 3.39 -6.59
C ARG A 121 5.87 2.75 -5.59
N HIS A 122 4.67 3.28 -5.49
CA HIS A 122 3.61 2.73 -4.63
C HIS A 122 3.25 1.30 -5.05
N LEU A 123 3.03 1.06 -6.35
CA LEU A 123 2.78 -0.28 -6.89
C LEU A 123 3.96 -1.24 -6.67
N ALA A 124 5.20 -0.78 -6.87
CA ALA A 124 6.39 -1.59 -6.63
C ALA A 124 6.49 -2.06 -5.17
N LEU A 125 6.18 -1.18 -4.21
CA LEU A 125 6.14 -1.52 -2.80
C LEU A 125 5.02 -2.54 -2.48
N GLN A 126 3.88 -2.43 -3.15
CA GLN A 126 2.78 -3.40 -3.02
C GLN A 126 3.14 -4.77 -3.63
N THR A 127 3.80 -4.77 -4.79
CA THR A 127 4.18 -6.02 -5.51
C THR A 127 5.34 -6.75 -4.82
N GLN A 128 6.16 -6.05 -4.04
CA GLN A 128 7.22 -6.69 -3.24
C GLN A 128 6.67 -7.48 -2.05
N LYS A 129 5.42 -7.30 -1.68
CA LYS A 129 4.72 -8.14 -0.70
C LYS A 129 4.08 -9.35 -1.39
N THR A 130 4.88 -10.25 -1.98
CA THR A 130 4.40 -11.60 -2.29
C THR A 130 3.89 -12.19 -0.98
N PRO A 131 2.63 -12.68 -0.90
CA PRO A 131 2.11 -13.25 0.34
C PRO A 131 3.03 -14.39 0.79
N GLU A 132 3.60 -14.26 1.95
CA GLU A 132 4.39 -15.31 2.57
C GLU A 132 3.52 -16.02 3.60
N ILE A 133 2.80 -17.03 3.12
CA ILE A 133 1.80 -17.74 3.90
C ILE A 133 2.47 -18.80 4.75
N VAL A 134 2.28 -18.70 6.05
CA VAL A 134 2.73 -19.69 7.03
C VAL A 134 1.55 -20.31 7.77
N THR A 135 1.69 -21.58 8.13
CA THR A 135 0.73 -22.28 8.99
C THR A 135 1.23 -22.20 10.43
N LEU A 136 0.41 -21.64 11.30
CA LEU A 136 0.76 -21.51 12.72
C LEU A 136 0.72 -22.88 13.42
N PRO A 137 1.65 -23.14 14.35
CA PRO A 137 1.64 -24.34 15.17
C PRO A 137 0.49 -24.26 16.19
N SER A 138 -0.66 -24.85 15.86
CA SER A 138 -1.84 -24.92 16.74
C SER A 138 -2.28 -26.35 16.93
N SER A 139 -2.72 -26.68 18.16
CA SER A 139 -3.20 -28.03 18.50
C SER A 139 -4.63 -28.32 18.02
N HIS A 140 -5.42 -27.31 17.64
CA HIS A 140 -6.86 -27.48 17.39
C HIS A 140 -7.37 -26.98 16.04
N GLN A 141 -6.70 -26.00 15.44
CA GLN A 141 -7.05 -25.50 14.09
C GLN A 141 -5.77 -25.07 13.38
N ARG A 142 -5.67 -25.41 12.08
CA ARG A 142 -4.61 -24.87 11.23
C ARG A 142 -4.96 -23.42 10.91
N GLU A 143 -4.33 -22.50 11.61
CA GLU A 143 -4.49 -21.09 11.31
C GLU A 143 -3.40 -20.65 10.33
N ILE A 144 -3.84 -19.99 9.27
CA ILE A 144 -2.98 -19.52 8.18
C ILE A 144 -2.86 -18.02 8.29
N VAL A 145 -1.62 -17.50 8.24
CA VAL A 145 -1.32 -16.07 8.33
C VAL A 145 -0.29 -15.69 7.30
N ASP A 146 -0.46 -14.51 6.68
CA ASP A 146 0.59 -13.91 5.88
C ASP A 146 1.62 -13.24 6.80
N VAL A 147 2.88 -13.64 6.68
CA VAL A 147 3.99 -13.05 7.45
C VAL A 147 4.09 -11.55 7.23
N ASN A 148 3.72 -11.06 6.03
CA ASN A 148 3.74 -9.63 5.74
C ASN A 148 2.76 -8.83 6.60
N ASP A 149 1.69 -9.45 7.12
CA ASP A 149 0.73 -8.82 8.02
C ASP A 149 1.21 -8.83 9.48
N MET A 150 2.15 -9.73 9.83
CA MET A 150 2.70 -9.80 11.18
C MET A 150 3.59 -8.60 11.46
N ILE A 151 3.36 -7.95 12.60
CA ILE A 151 4.17 -6.82 13.08
C ILE A 151 5.22 -7.32 14.05
N TYR A 152 4.77 -7.97 15.12
CA TYR A 152 5.63 -8.59 16.14
C TYR A 152 4.88 -9.71 16.87
N ILE A 153 5.62 -10.46 17.65
CA ILE A 153 5.13 -11.53 18.49
C ILE A 153 5.65 -11.29 19.91
N ALA A 154 4.77 -11.36 20.89
CA ALA A 154 5.12 -11.25 22.30
C ALA A 154 4.81 -12.55 23.05
N SER A 155 5.73 -12.98 23.93
CA SER A 155 5.43 -14.07 24.85
C SER A 155 4.49 -13.60 25.95
N ASN A 156 3.54 -14.44 26.35
CA ASN A 156 2.69 -14.16 27.49
C ASN A 156 3.46 -14.50 28.79
N VAL A 157 3.75 -13.47 29.59
CA VAL A 157 4.51 -13.62 30.84
C VAL A 157 3.76 -14.47 31.89
N MET A 158 2.42 -14.50 31.82
CA MET A 158 1.55 -15.19 32.77
C MET A 158 1.30 -16.67 32.43
N ALA A 159 1.65 -17.12 31.23
CA ALA A 159 1.35 -18.48 30.79
C ALA A 159 2.50 -19.08 29.98
N SER A 160 3.11 -20.15 30.50
CA SER A 160 4.19 -20.88 29.86
C SER A 160 3.82 -21.35 28.45
N HIS A 161 4.70 -21.08 27.48
CA HIS A 161 4.55 -21.45 26.08
C HIS A 161 3.33 -20.81 25.36
N ARG A 162 2.83 -19.69 25.84
CA ARG A 162 1.83 -18.89 25.11
C ARG A 162 2.47 -17.65 24.52
N ALA A 163 2.08 -17.34 23.29
CA ALA A 163 2.50 -16.15 22.57
C ALA A 163 1.30 -15.49 21.88
N THR A 164 1.35 -14.18 21.72
CA THR A 164 0.39 -13.39 20.96
C THR A 164 1.10 -12.84 19.73
N ILE A 165 0.57 -13.14 18.54
CA ILE A 165 1.01 -12.57 17.27
C ILE A 165 0.17 -11.31 17.03
N TYR A 166 0.82 -10.18 16.87
CA TYR A 166 0.20 -8.90 16.55
C TYR A 166 0.33 -8.66 15.03
N CYS A 167 -0.82 -8.74 14.35
CA CYS A 167 -0.94 -8.44 12.92
C CYS A 167 -1.52 -7.04 12.71
N GLU A 168 -1.51 -6.52 11.47
CA GLU A 168 -2.02 -5.19 11.13
C GLU A 168 -3.48 -4.98 11.55
N GLN A 169 -4.34 -6.00 11.44
CA GLN A 169 -5.77 -5.89 11.69
C GLN A 169 -6.31 -6.82 12.80
N ARG A 170 -5.48 -7.74 13.33
CA ARG A 170 -5.93 -8.72 14.33
C ARG A 170 -4.79 -9.17 15.23
N GLN A 171 -5.17 -9.79 16.35
CA GLN A 171 -4.24 -10.49 17.25
C GLN A 171 -4.60 -11.97 17.28
N ILE A 172 -3.58 -12.82 17.40
CA ILE A 172 -3.73 -14.27 17.43
C ILE A 172 -2.98 -14.83 18.63
N ASP A 173 -3.71 -15.46 19.55
CA ASP A 173 -3.13 -16.14 20.70
C ASP A 173 -2.92 -17.62 20.39
N LEU A 174 -1.72 -18.10 20.62
CA LEU A 174 -1.40 -19.50 20.39
C LEU A 174 -0.42 -20.07 21.41
N ARG A 175 -0.31 -21.40 21.42
CA ARG A 175 0.68 -22.10 22.25
C ARG A 175 1.87 -22.52 21.38
N ALA A 176 2.96 -21.78 21.48
CA ALA A 176 4.20 -22.07 20.78
C ALA A 176 5.40 -21.43 21.50
N THR A 177 6.61 -21.90 21.20
CA THR A 177 7.82 -21.25 21.69
C THR A 177 8.22 -20.08 20.77
N MET A 178 8.88 -19.06 21.33
CA MET A 178 9.35 -17.93 20.53
C MET A 178 10.31 -18.35 19.40
N LYS A 179 11.12 -19.37 19.66
CA LYS A 179 12.02 -19.95 18.66
C LYS A 179 11.23 -20.56 17.48
N THR A 180 10.24 -21.42 17.77
CA THR A 180 9.39 -22.02 16.72
C THR A 180 8.69 -20.96 15.87
N LEU A 181 8.28 -19.84 16.48
CA LEU A 181 7.62 -18.75 15.77
C LEU A 181 8.62 -17.92 14.95
N ALA A 182 9.83 -17.73 15.43
CA ALA A 182 10.89 -17.06 14.66
C ALA A 182 11.32 -17.88 13.43
N ASP A 183 11.34 -19.22 13.56
CA ASP A 183 11.73 -20.15 12.49
C ASP A 183 10.65 -20.28 11.37
N LEU A 184 9.48 -19.63 11.50
CA LEU A 184 8.43 -19.64 10.47
C LEU A 184 8.83 -18.89 9.19
N SER A 185 9.70 -17.90 9.28
CA SER A 185 10.13 -17.09 8.15
C SER A 185 11.45 -16.36 8.45
N ASP A 186 12.27 -16.17 7.41
CA ASP A 186 13.51 -15.37 7.49
C ASP A 186 13.25 -13.88 7.81
N LYS A 187 11.99 -13.42 7.67
CA LYS A 187 11.58 -12.07 8.05
C LYS A 187 11.38 -11.91 9.55
N LEU A 188 11.15 -12.99 10.26
CA LEU A 188 10.89 -12.99 11.70
C LEU A 188 12.19 -13.12 12.48
N ILE A 189 12.53 -12.11 13.26
CA ILE A 189 13.78 -12.07 14.03
C ILE A 189 13.46 -12.03 15.51
N GLN A 190 13.98 -13.00 16.27
CA GLN A 190 13.91 -12.98 17.72
C GLN A 190 14.92 -11.96 18.27
N ILE A 191 14.43 -10.85 18.83
CA ILE A 191 15.25 -9.75 19.37
C ILE A 191 15.43 -9.85 20.89
N HIS A 192 14.54 -10.57 21.54
CA HIS A 192 14.54 -10.79 22.99
C HIS A 192 13.91 -12.14 23.31
N ALA A 193 14.14 -12.67 24.52
CA ALA A 193 13.49 -13.92 24.97
C ALA A 193 11.96 -13.85 24.86
N ALA A 194 11.38 -12.65 25.02
CA ALA A 194 9.96 -12.40 24.98
C ALA A 194 9.45 -11.81 23.64
N TYR A 195 10.32 -11.49 22.69
CA TYR A 195 9.90 -10.76 21.48
C TYR A 195 10.54 -11.30 20.21
N VAL A 196 9.70 -11.51 19.20
CA VAL A 196 10.07 -11.71 17.78
C VAL A 196 9.45 -10.56 16.99
N ILE A 197 10.18 -9.96 16.08
CA ILE A 197 9.69 -8.86 15.23
C ILE A 197 9.80 -9.23 13.76
N ASN A 198 8.94 -8.63 12.94
CA ASN A 198 9.09 -8.68 11.50
C ASN A 198 10.08 -7.59 11.07
N ARG A 199 11.20 -8.00 10.44
CA ARG A 199 12.25 -7.08 9.98
C ARG A 199 11.75 -6.05 8.97
N ASP A 200 10.73 -6.40 8.16
CA ASP A 200 10.17 -5.52 7.15
C ASP A 200 9.28 -4.42 7.75
N LYS A 201 8.95 -4.52 9.04
CA LYS A 201 8.16 -3.53 9.80
C LYS A 201 9.04 -2.61 10.67
N ILE A 202 10.36 -2.71 10.56
CA ILE A 202 11.28 -1.84 11.30
C ILE A 202 11.29 -0.46 10.65
N CYS A 203 10.88 0.56 11.40
CA CYS A 203 10.95 1.97 11.00
C CYS A 203 12.30 2.60 11.37
N HIS A 204 12.77 2.34 12.60
CA HIS A 204 14.00 2.91 13.11
C HIS A 204 14.70 1.99 14.12
N LEU A 205 16.03 1.98 14.08
CA LEU A 205 16.88 1.22 15.00
C LEU A 205 17.72 2.16 15.83
N ASP A 206 17.42 2.30 17.12
CA ASP A 206 18.24 3.05 18.05
C ASP A 206 19.31 2.13 18.67
N ARG A 207 20.52 2.20 18.12
CA ARG A 207 21.65 1.38 18.56
C ARG A 207 22.20 1.80 19.91
N ARG A 208 21.97 3.07 20.34
CA ARG A 208 22.47 3.57 21.63
C ARG A 208 21.60 3.07 22.78
N ASN A 209 20.30 3.09 22.58
CA ASN A 209 19.33 2.65 23.58
C ASN A 209 18.91 1.18 23.44
N HIS A 210 19.49 0.44 22.49
CA HIS A 210 19.15 -0.97 22.22
C HIS A 210 17.67 -1.19 21.97
N THR A 211 17.02 -0.27 21.22
CA THR A 211 15.59 -0.33 20.94
C THR A 211 15.29 -0.34 19.45
N VAL A 212 14.16 -0.94 19.09
CA VAL A 212 13.63 -0.92 17.74
C VAL A 212 12.26 -0.26 17.75
N ILE A 213 12.00 0.59 16.77
CA ILE A 213 10.72 1.26 16.55
C ILE A 213 10.08 0.61 15.32
N LEU A 214 8.84 0.12 15.47
CA LEU A 214 8.07 -0.50 14.42
C LEU A 214 7.08 0.50 13.81
N ASP A 215 6.79 0.34 12.52
CA ASP A 215 6.08 1.31 11.67
C ASP A 215 4.62 1.60 12.12
N THR A 216 3.94 0.63 12.73
CA THR A 216 2.50 0.71 13.01
C THR A 216 2.14 1.13 14.44
N CYS A 217 3.08 1.12 15.35
CA CYS A 217 2.90 1.58 16.74
C CYS A 217 4.25 1.99 17.28
N VAL A 218 4.26 3.03 18.08
CA VAL A 218 5.45 3.44 18.87
C VAL A 218 5.69 2.37 19.96
N ALA A 219 6.06 1.18 19.53
CA ALA A 219 6.43 0.10 20.43
C ALA A 219 7.97 0.02 20.46
N LEU A 220 8.54 0.45 21.55
CA LEU A 220 9.97 0.33 21.82
C LEU A 220 10.22 -1.04 22.46
N TYR A 221 11.00 -1.89 21.79
CA TYR A 221 11.36 -3.20 22.31
C TYR A 221 12.87 -3.25 22.60
N PRO A 222 13.31 -3.75 23.79
CA PRO A 222 14.71 -3.91 24.06
C PRO A 222 15.29 -5.01 23.18
N ILE A 223 16.44 -4.74 22.57
CA ILE A 223 17.20 -5.67 21.74
C ILE A 223 18.33 -6.27 22.59
N GLN A 224 18.53 -7.58 22.54
CA GLN A 224 19.73 -8.19 23.13
C GLN A 224 20.99 -7.74 22.37
N SER A 225 22.03 -7.38 23.09
CA SER A 225 23.27 -6.79 22.56
C SER A 225 23.95 -7.60 21.44
N GLY A 226 23.79 -8.94 21.44
CA GLY A 226 24.34 -9.82 20.41
C GLY A 226 23.63 -9.76 19.05
N ILE A 227 22.39 -9.26 19.00
CA ILE A 227 21.54 -9.27 17.80
C ILE A 227 21.73 -8.00 16.96
N LEU A 228 22.26 -6.92 17.55
CA LEU A 228 22.53 -5.65 16.85
C LEU A 228 23.48 -5.81 15.64
N SER A 229 24.36 -6.81 15.67
CA SER A 229 25.27 -7.11 14.56
C SER A 229 24.56 -7.72 13.34
N SER A 230 23.38 -8.30 13.52
CA SER A 230 22.57 -8.86 12.43
C SER A 230 21.88 -7.80 11.59
N PHE A 231 21.76 -6.55 12.10
CA PHE A 231 21.16 -5.42 11.42
C PHE A 231 22.20 -4.57 10.65
N LYS A 232 23.02 -5.19 9.80
CA LYS A 232 24.10 -4.49 9.07
C LYS A 232 23.61 -3.55 7.95
N ARG A 233 22.31 -3.44 7.66
CA ARG A 233 21.76 -2.69 6.52
C ARG A 233 20.64 -1.70 6.86
N TYR A 234 20.46 -1.29 8.12
CA TYR A 234 19.45 -0.31 8.52
C TYR A 234 20.06 0.90 9.20
#